data_853d9984b3e451d610dea355fb62b97a
#
_entry.id   853d9984b3e451d610dea355fb62b97a
#
_cell.length_a   1.000
_cell.length_b   1.000
_cell.length_c   1.000
_cell.angle_alpha   90.00
_cell.angle_beta   90.00
_cell.angle_gamma   90.00
#
_symmetry.space_group_name_H-M   'P 1'
#
loop_
_entity.id
_entity.type
_entity.pdbx_description
1 polymer ?
#
loop_
_entity_poly.entity_id
_entity_poly.type
_entity_poly.pdbx_seq_one_letter_code
_entity_poly.pdbx_strand_id
1 'polypeptide(L)'
;NNLYYLTQSQKAEIINGAVDQKMINAEIIPHDPVYTGIGIGLELIGTAPDIADLDTTYLVIERLLNDRISIDKIQELVANIFKNYLSPVNVSLGVTININDLTSQILSIPGVKGIKTRRVDSTGRILRETPFINLYNFNSVYTDVDISSSSSNITLPFFKFPFLWNGSVKDRIIVETVES
;
A
#
# COMPACT_ATOMS: atom_id res chain seq x y z
N ASN A 1 -8.62 -2.33 -9.23
CA ASN A 1 -7.46 -1.49 -9.56
C ASN A 1 -7.15 -1.69 -11.04
N ASN A 2 -7.34 -0.65 -11.85
CA ASN A 2 -6.95 -0.71 -13.25
C ASN A 2 -5.44 -0.49 -13.33
N LEU A 3 -4.71 -1.54 -13.66
CA LEU A 3 -3.30 -1.44 -14.02
C LEU A 3 -3.23 -0.95 -15.47
N TYR A 4 -2.42 0.07 -15.73
CA TYR A 4 -2.28 0.66 -17.06
C TYR A 4 -1.09 0.06 -17.77
N TYR A 5 -1.36 -0.65 -18.86
CA TYR A 5 -0.33 -1.16 -19.77
C TYR A 5 -0.38 -0.39 -21.07
N LEU A 6 0.78 -0.12 -21.63
CA LEU A 6 0.88 0.52 -22.94
C LEU A 6 0.35 -0.44 -24.03
N THR A 7 -0.57 0.05 -24.85
CA THR A 7 -0.98 -0.66 -26.06
C THR A 7 0.16 -0.69 -27.08
N GLN A 8 0.11 -1.61 -28.05
CA GLN A 8 1.10 -1.66 -29.13
C GLN A 8 1.15 -0.36 -29.93
N SER A 9 -0.01 0.29 -30.13
CA SER A 9 -0.08 1.60 -30.78
C SER A 9 0.65 2.69 -30.00
N GLN A 10 0.44 2.77 -28.67
CA GLN A 10 1.13 3.72 -27.81
C GLN A 10 2.64 3.48 -27.76
N LYS A 11 3.07 2.23 -27.74
CA LYS A 11 4.50 1.87 -27.83
C LYS A 11 5.10 2.32 -29.16
N ALA A 12 4.39 2.13 -30.26
CA ALA A 12 4.81 2.59 -31.58
C ALA A 12 4.91 4.12 -31.66
N GLU A 13 3.97 4.86 -31.07
CA GLU A 13 4.02 6.33 -30.99
C GLU A 13 5.23 6.82 -30.22
N ILE A 14 5.54 6.20 -29.09
CA ILE A 14 6.73 6.54 -28.29
C ILE A 14 8.00 6.33 -29.10
N ILE A 15 8.11 5.20 -29.80
CA ILE A 15 9.26 4.89 -30.66
C ILE A 15 9.38 5.94 -31.76
N ASN A 16 8.29 6.22 -32.47
CA ASN A 16 8.28 7.17 -33.58
C ASN A 16 8.62 8.60 -33.13
N GLY A 17 8.07 9.04 -31.98
CA GLY A 17 8.34 10.37 -31.44
C GLY A 17 9.77 10.54 -30.93
N ALA A 18 10.47 9.47 -30.65
CA ALA A 18 11.85 9.49 -30.16
C ALA A 18 12.91 9.17 -31.21
N VAL A 19 12.51 8.82 -32.44
CA VAL A 19 13.45 8.44 -33.54
C VAL A 19 14.50 9.52 -33.80
N ASP A 20 14.09 10.77 -33.84
CA ASP A 20 14.98 11.90 -34.16
C ASP A 20 15.90 12.28 -32.98
N GLN A 21 15.65 11.78 -31.80
CA GLN A 21 16.41 12.09 -30.57
C GLN A 21 17.35 10.96 -30.13
N LYS A 22 17.26 9.79 -30.77
CA LYS A 22 18.13 8.66 -30.40
C LYS A 22 19.54 8.80 -30.93
N MET A 23 20.50 8.31 -30.14
CA MET A 23 21.87 8.13 -30.60
C MET A 23 21.94 7.10 -31.71
N ILE A 24 22.95 7.19 -32.60
CA ILE A 24 23.08 6.38 -33.82
C ILE A 24 22.98 4.87 -33.57
N ASN A 25 23.43 4.39 -32.42
CA ASN A 25 23.43 2.97 -32.06
C ASN A 25 22.49 2.63 -30.88
N ALA A 26 21.52 3.50 -30.56
CA ALA A 26 20.56 3.25 -29.50
C ALA A 26 19.23 2.75 -30.05
N GLU A 27 18.73 1.67 -29.49
CA GLU A 27 17.38 1.16 -29.73
C GLU A 27 16.46 1.62 -28.58
N ILE A 28 15.27 2.12 -28.92
CA ILE A 28 14.26 2.52 -27.95
C ILE A 28 13.26 1.38 -27.83
N ILE A 29 13.30 0.70 -26.68
CA ILE A 29 12.39 -0.40 -26.36
C ILE A 29 11.46 0.07 -25.23
N PRO A 30 10.19 0.40 -25.50
CA PRO A 30 9.24 0.75 -24.47
C PRO A 30 8.82 -0.50 -23.69
N HIS A 31 9.04 -0.46 -22.37
CA HIS A 31 8.62 -1.49 -21.44
C HIS A 31 7.43 -1.01 -20.61
N ASP A 32 6.52 -1.94 -20.32
CA ASP A 32 5.48 -1.69 -19.33
C ASP A 32 6.11 -1.62 -17.92
N PRO A 33 5.57 -0.77 -17.03
CA PRO A 33 6.06 -0.71 -15.66
C PRO A 33 5.82 -2.03 -14.93
N VAL A 34 6.72 -2.38 -14.03
CA VAL A 34 6.51 -3.48 -13.09
C VAL A 34 5.67 -2.96 -11.93
N TYR A 35 4.48 -3.49 -11.77
CA TYR A 35 3.59 -3.07 -10.69
C TYR A 35 3.94 -3.74 -9.37
N THR A 36 3.93 -2.94 -8.31
CA THR A 36 4.21 -3.39 -6.94
C THR A 36 3.03 -3.05 -6.04
N GLY A 37 2.42 -4.05 -5.43
CA GLY A 37 1.32 -3.85 -4.49
C GLY A 37 1.82 -3.35 -3.13
N ILE A 38 1.18 -2.32 -2.59
CA ILE A 38 1.42 -1.82 -1.23
C ILE A 38 0.17 -2.06 -0.39
N GLY A 39 0.29 -2.83 0.67
CA GLY A 39 -0.79 -3.17 1.60
C GLY A 39 -0.61 -2.54 2.97
N ILE A 40 -1.72 -2.15 3.59
CA ILE A 40 -1.76 -1.62 4.97
C ILE A 40 -2.17 -2.67 6.00
N GLY A 41 -2.81 -3.72 5.53
CA GLY A 41 -3.19 -4.89 6.28
C GLY A 41 -3.16 -6.08 5.35
N LEU A 42 -2.88 -7.25 5.90
CA LEU A 42 -2.67 -8.45 5.12
C LEU A 42 -3.47 -9.60 5.72
N GLU A 43 -4.19 -10.30 4.87
CA GLU A 43 -4.63 -11.65 5.12
C GLU A 43 -3.72 -12.57 4.34
N LEU A 44 -2.90 -13.32 5.03
CA LEU A 44 -2.06 -14.35 4.43
C LEU A 44 -2.96 -15.54 4.09
N ILE A 45 -3.47 -15.55 2.87
CA ILE A 45 -4.10 -16.76 2.32
C ILE A 45 -2.94 -17.65 1.88
N GLY A 46 -2.56 -18.59 2.75
CA GLY A 46 -1.53 -19.55 2.42
C GLY A 46 -1.98 -20.46 1.28
N THR A 47 -1.21 -20.51 0.21
CA THR A 47 -1.29 -21.54 -0.82
C THR A 47 -0.33 -22.70 -0.54
N ALA A 48 0.47 -22.61 0.52
CA ALA A 48 1.35 -23.68 0.96
C ALA A 48 0.59 -24.62 1.90
N PRO A 49 0.69 -25.93 1.72
CA PRO A 49 -0.04 -26.93 2.52
C PRO A 49 0.30 -26.94 4.01
N ASP A 50 1.34 -26.22 4.42
CA ASP A 50 1.84 -26.20 5.80
C ASP A 50 1.49 -24.90 6.57
N ILE A 51 0.80 -23.95 5.97
CA ILE A 51 0.36 -22.73 6.66
C ILE A 51 -1.07 -22.94 7.15
N ALA A 52 -1.19 -23.59 8.31
CA ALA A 52 -2.48 -23.85 8.94
C ALA A 52 -3.11 -22.60 9.60
N ASP A 53 -2.35 -21.54 9.79
CA ASP A 53 -2.76 -20.34 10.51
C ASP A 53 -2.76 -19.12 9.58
N LEU A 54 -3.96 -18.68 9.21
CA LEU A 54 -4.19 -17.43 8.49
C LEU A 54 -4.01 -16.25 9.45
N ASP A 55 -2.81 -15.70 9.48
CA ASP A 55 -2.57 -14.49 10.24
C ASP A 55 -3.12 -13.26 9.48
N THR A 56 -3.88 -12.47 10.17
CA THR A 56 -4.41 -11.21 9.63
C THR A 56 -3.74 -10.01 10.29
N THR A 57 -3.34 -9.03 9.48
CA THR A 57 -2.78 -7.79 9.99
C THR A 57 -3.78 -6.65 9.79
N TYR A 58 -3.95 -5.85 10.82
CA TYR A 58 -4.82 -4.67 10.85
C TYR A 58 -4.03 -3.41 11.18
N LEU A 59 -4.44 -2.30 10.58
CA LEU A 59 -4.10 -0.97 11.04
C LEU A 59 -5.09 -0.57 12.13
N VAL A 60 -4.61 -0.34 13.33
CA VAL A 60 -5.42 0.07 14.48
C VAL A 60 -5.26 1.56 14.71
N ILE A 61 -6.36 2.29 14.71
CA ILE A 61 -6.43 3.72 14.97
C ILE A 61 -7.00 3.92 16.36
N GLU A 62 -6.26 4.56 17.23
CA GLU A 62 -6.70 4.95 18.56
C GLU A 62 -7.42 6.30 18.50
N ARG A 63 -8.68 6.36 18.91
CA ARG A 63 -9.44 7.60 19.02
C ARG A 63 -9.76 7.93 20.48
N LEU A 64 -9.88 9.22 20.78
CA LEU A 64 -10.31 9.67 22.09
C LEU A 64 -11.81 9.39 22.35
N LEU A 65 -12.13 8.95 23.56
CA LEU A 65 -13.50 8.59 23.97
C LEU A 65 -14.50 9.76 23.77
N ASN A 66 -14.05 10.98 24.02
CA ASN A 66 -14.88 12.18 24.01
C ASN A 66 -15.00 12.85 22.64
N ASP A 67 -14.47 12.25 21.57
CA ASP A 67 -14.56 12.82 20.25
C ASP A 67 -15.93 12.52 19.60
N ARG A 68 -16.42 13.51 18.81
CA ARG A 68 -17.71 13.44 18.13
C ARG A 68 -17.67 12.70 16.80
N ILE A 69 -16.48 12.41 16.27
CA ILE A 69 -16.34 11.74 14.98
C ILE A 69 -16.67 10.26 15.16
N SER A 70 -17.50 9.72 14.30
CA SER A 70 -17.87 8.30 14.34
C SER A 70 -16.69 7.41 13.90
N ILE A 71 -16.71 6.17 14.39
CA ILE A 71 -15.72 5.14 14.01
C ILE A 71 -15.70 4.97 12.49
N ASP A 72 -16.85 4.81 11.85
CA ASP A 72 -16.96 4.65 10.40
C ASP A 72 -16.34 5.82 9.62
N LYS A 73 -16.52 7.05 10.14
CA LYS A 73 -15.94 8.23 9.50
C LYS A 73 -14.42 8.26 9.59
N ILE A 74 -13.86 7.86 10.73
CA ILE A 74 -12.39 7.74 10.87
C ILE A 74 -11.86 6.66 9.93
N GLN A 75 -12.49 5.49 9.86
CA GLN A 75 -12.10 4.43 8.93
C GLN A 75 -12.12 4.90 7.48
N GLU A 76 -13.17 5.63 7.09
CA GLU A 76 -13.30 6.20 5.75
C GLU A 76 -12.18 7.21 5.44
N LEU A 77 -11.92 8.14 6.37
CA LEU A 77 -10.88 9.16 6.22
C LEU A 77 -9.49 8.52 6.09
N VAL A 78 -9.18 7.55 6.94
CA VAL A 78 -7.90 6.82 6.87
C VAL A 78 -7.78 6.04 5.55
N ALA A 79 -8.83 5.33 5.15
CA ALA A 79 -8.85 4.62 3.87
C ALA A 79 -8.64 5.57 2.67
N ASN A 80 -9.23 6.76 2.72
CA ASN A 80 -9.08 7.76 1.67
C ASN A 80 -7.66 8.35 1.63
N ILE A 81 -6.99 8.52 2.77
CA ILE A 81 -5.58 8.92 2.83
C ILE A 81 -4.72 7.93 2.02
N PHE A 82 -4.85 6.63 2.27
CA PHE A 82 -4.08 5.62 1.53
C PHE A 82 -4.44 5.58 0.04
N LYS A 83 -5.74 5.65 -0.30
CA LYS A 83 -6.20 5.68 -1.69
C LYS A 83 -5.65 6.88 -2.46
N ASN A 84 -5.66 8.05 -1.84
CA ASN A 84 -5.14 9.26 -2.44
C ASN A 84 -3.62 9.23 -2.55
N TYR A 85 -2.93 8.80 -1.49
CA TYR A 85 -1.47 8.72 -1.45
C TYR A 85 -0.92 7.78 -2.54
N LEU A 86 -1.56 6.62 -2.74
CA LEU A 86 -1.18 5.62 -3.75
C LEU A 86 -2.00 5.72 -5.05
N SER A 87 -2.66 6.86 -5.27
CA SER A 87 -3.36 7.13 -6.53
C SER A 87 -2.37 7.29 -7.69
N PRO A 88 -2.68 6.76 -8.89
CA PRO A 88 -1.83 6.91 -10.07
C PRO A 88 -1.48 8.35 -10.46
N VAL A 89 -2.29 9.35 -10.03
CA VAL A 89 -2.00 10.77 -10.24
C VAL A 89 -0.96 11.34 -9.25
N ASN A 90 -0.77 10.67 -8.10
CA ASN A 90 0.09 11.16 -7.03
C ASN A 90 1.40 10.39 -6.90
N VAL A 91 1.51 9.25 -7.56
CA VAL A 91 2.71 8.39 -7.53
C VAL A 91 3.37 8.32 -8.89
N SER A 92 4.66 8.03 -8.89
CA SER A 92 5.46 7.86 -10.10
C SER A 92 6.33 6.60 -10.01
N LEU A 93 6.97 6.24 -11.11
CA LEU A 93 7.98 5.20 -11.14
C LEU A 93 9.11 5.53 -10.15
N GLY A 94 9.57 4.54 -9.41
CA GLY A 94 10.70 4.70 -8.49
C GLY A 94 10.44 5.60 -7.29
N VAL A 95 9.17 5.84 -6.94
CA VAL A 95 8.80 6.70 -5.82
C VAL A 95 9.25 6.10 -4.48
N THR A 96 9.55 6.98 -3.54
CA THR A 96 9.71 6.60 -2.12
C THR A 96 8.38 6.83 -1.39
N ILE A 97 7.84 5.76 -0.81
CA ILE A 97 6.66 5.82 0.04
C ILE A 97 7.10 6.21 1.44
N ASN A 98 6.70 7.40 1.86
CA ASN A 98 7.09 7.96 3.15
C ASN A 98 6.04 7.61 4.22
N ILE A 99 6.41 6.70 5.12
CA ILE A 99 5.53 6.27 6.21
C ILE A 99 5.27 7.41 7.21
N ASN A 100 6.23 8.31 7.41
CA ASN A 100 6.04 9.44 8.32
C ASN A 100 5.00 10.43 7.78
N ASP A 101 4.94 10.64 6.46
CA ASP A 101 3.91 11.49 5.85
C ASP A 101 2.51 10.87 6.03
N LEU A 102 2.38 9.57 5.80
CA LEU A 102 1.14 8.85 6.03
C LEU A 102 0.72 8.91 7.50
N THR A 103 1.65 8.67 8.41
CA THR A 103 1.44 8.78 9.86
C THR A 103 0.96 10.17 10.25
N SER A 104 1.63 11.22 9.77
CA SER A 104 1.28 12.61 10.04
C SER A 104 -0.10 12.97 9.52
N GLN A 105 -0.46 12.53 8.31
CA GLN A 105 -1.78 12.75 7.74
C GLN A 105 -2.89 12.07 8.57
N ILE A 106 -2.67 10.83 9.02
CA ILE A 106 -3.64 10.11 9.84
C ILE A 106 -3.78 10.76 11.23
N LEU A 107 -2.66 11.13 11.87
CA LEU A 107 -2.69 11.82 13.16
C LEU A 107 -3.28 13.23 13.09
N SER A 108 -3.38 13.83 11.90
CA SER A 108 -4.06 15.12 11.70
C SER A 108 -5.59 15.00 11.70
N ILE A 109 -6.14 13.79 11.64
CA ILE A 109 -7.59 13.57 11.73
C ILE A 109 -8.04 13.91 13.15
N PRO A 110 -9.01 14.82 13.34
CA PRO A 110 -9.51 15.16 14.67
C PRO A 110 -9.93 13.91 15.44
N GLY A 111 -9.53 13.83 16.72
CA GLY A 111 -9.84 12.71 17.60
C GLY A 111 -8.94 11.49 17.48
N VAL A 112 -8.07 11.43 16.49
CA VAL A 112 -7.05 10.37 16.41
C VAL A 112 -5.89 10.70 17.35
N LYS A 113 -5.57 9.75 18.24
CA LYS A 113 -4.50 9.87 19.25
C LYS A 113 -3.27 9.05 18.88
N GLY A 114 -3.47 7.89 18.27
CA GLY A 114 -2.38 6.96 18.00
C GLY A 114 -2.69 6.02 16.84
N ILE A 115 -1.64 5.37 16.40
CA ILE A 115 -1.67 4.41 15.30
C ILE A 115 -0.85 3.20 15.73
N LYS A 116 -1.38 2.02 15.47
CA LYS A 116 -0.69 0.74 15.71
C LYS A 116 -0.90 -0.21 14.55
N THR A 117 0.00 -1.17 14.40
CA THR A 117 -0.22 -2.33 13.55
C THR A 117 -0.37 -3.56 14.43
N ARG A 118 -1.47 -4.29 14.25
CA ARG A 118 -1.80 -5.49 15.03
C ARG A 118 -1.89 -6.71 14.12
N ARG A 119 -1.19 -7.78 14.50
CA ARG A 119 -1.29 -9.09 13.86
C ARG A 119 -2.06 -10.04 14.76
N VAL A 120 -3.04 -10.73 14.19
CA VAL A 120 -3.88 -11.71 14.88
C VAL A 120 -3.85 -13.04 14.14
N ASP A 121 -3.99 -14.13 14.85
CA ASP A 121 -4.16 -15.46 14.28
C ASP A 121 -5.62 -15.71 13.81
N SER A 122 -5.87 -16.88 13.25
CA SER A 122 -7.19 -17.32 12.80
C SER A 122 -8.25 -17.39 13.92
N THR A 123 -7.83 -17.44 15.17
CA THR A 123 -8.72 -17.45 16.35
C THR A 123 -9.01 -16.05 16.89
N GLY A 124 -8.39 -15.01 16.33
CA GLY A 124 -8.49 -13.64 16.80
C GLY A 124 -7.55 -13.28 17.96
N ARG A 125 -6.61 -14.17 18.31
CA ARG A 125 -5.61 -13.88 19.34
C ARG A 125 -4.55 -12.94 18.79
N ILE A 126 -4.21 -11.90 19.56
CA ILE A 126 -3.14 -10.96 19.21
C ILE A 126 -1.79 -11.67 19.31
N LEU A 127 -1.10 -11.78 18.20
CA LEU A 127 0.26 -12.33 18.11
C LEU A 127 1.31 -11.24 18.31
N ARG A 128 1.06 -10.06 17.74
CA ARG A 128 1.98 -8.94 17.82
C ARG A 128 1.25 -7.60 17.67
N GLU A 129 1.71 -6.60 18.38
CA GLU A 129 1.30 -5.21 18.20
C GLU A 129 2.53 -4.30 18.16
N THR A 130 2.55 -3.35 17.24
CA THR A 130 3.65 -2.38 17.09
C THR A 130 3.08 -0.97 17.01
N PRO A 131 3.70 0.03 17.70
CA PRO A 131 3.18 1.40 17.79
C PRO A 131 3.49 2.25 16.55
N PHE A 132 3.46 1.66 15.36
CA PHE A 132 3.72 2.33 14.09
C PHE A 132 3.02 1.61 12.94
N ILE A 133 2.95 2.27 11.80
CA ILE A 133 2.43 1.69 10.56
C ILE A 133 3.45 0.71 9.99
N ASN A 134 3.03 -0.53 9.73
CA ASN A 134 3.75 -1.46 8.87
C ASN A 134 3.07 -1.51 7.51
N LEU A 135 3.81 -1.22 6.47
CA LEU A 135 3.38 -1.43 5.10
C LEU A 135 3.95 -2.75 4.56
N TYR A 136 3.15 -3.43 3.78
CA TYR A 136 3.52 -4.66 3.09
C TYR A 136 3.75 -4.38 1.63
N ASN A 137 4.88 -4.86 1.12
CA ASN A 137 5.25 -4.76 -0.27
C ASN A 137 5.09 -6.14 -0.92
N PHE A 138 4.30 -6.21 -1.97
CA PHE A 138 4.01 -7.43 -2.72
C PHE A 138 4.72 -7.37 -4.07
N ASN A 139 5.79 -8.11 -4.20
CA ASN A 139 6.39 -8.36 -5.49
C ASN A 139 5.68 -9.53 -6.17
N SER A 140 4.69 -9.23 -6.97
CA SER A 140 4.02 -10.22 -7.81
C SER A 140 4.85 -10.52 -9.05
N VAL A 141 5.65 -11.55 -8.99
CA VAL A 141 5.98 -12.31 -10.20
C VAL A 141 5.16 -13.60 -10.08
N TYR A 142 4.21 -13.77 -10.91
CA TYR A 142 3.17 -14.78 -11.15
C TYR A 142 3.09 -16.06 -10.28
N THR A 143 4.08 -16.45 -9.51
CA THR A 143 4.10 -17.70 -8.71
C THR A 143 4.71 -17.56 -7.31
N ASP A 144 5.58 -16.58 -7.08
CA ASP A 144 6.19 -16.35 -5.77
C ASP A 144 5.84 -14.95 -5.28
N VAL A 145 4.92 -14.87 -4.31
CA VAL A 145 4.62 -13.61 -3.63
C VAL A 145 5.70 -13.40 -2.59
N ASP A 146 6.72 -12.65 -2.95
CA ASP A 146 7.67 -12.15 -1.97
C ASP A 146 7.01 -11.00 -1.20
N ILE A 147 6.65 -11.26 0.05
CA ILE A 147 6.00 -10.30 0.94
C ILE A 147 7.04 -9.80 1.92
N SER A 148 7.38 -8.55 1.81
CA SER A 148 8.20 -7.88 2.81
C SER A 148 7.37 -6.86 3.60
N SER A 149 7.65 -6.73 4.90
CA SER A 149 7.03 -5.71 5.75
C SER A 149 8.06 -4.64 6.10
N SER A 150 7.65 -3.38 6.10
CA SER A 150 8.51 -2.27 6.51
C SER A 150 7.76 -1.29 7.40
N SER A 151 8.41 -0.90 8.49
CA SER A 151 8.02 0.23 9.34
C SER A 151 8.79 1.51 8.99
N SER A 152 9.67 1.46 8.00
CA SER A 152 10.42 2.58 7.46
C SER A 152 9.98 2.87 6.02
N ASN A 153 10.46 3.99 5.47
CA ASN A 153 10.17 4.36 4.10
C ASN A 153 10.51 3.25 3.11
N ILE A 154 9.63 3.04 2.13
CA ILE A 154 9.81 2.05 1.08
C ILE A 154 10.25 2.77 -0.17
N THR A 155 11.52 2.61 -0.56
CA THR A 155 12.03 3.14 -1.82
C THR A 155 11.91 2.07 -2.90
N LEU A 156 11.13 2.35 -3.93
CA LEU A 156 10.95 1.46 -5.06
C LEU A 156 12.07 1.66 -6.10
N PRO A 157 12.51 0.60 -6.79
CA PRO A 157 13.35 0.72 -7.98
C PRO A 157 12.68 1.60 -9.05
N PHE A 158 13.47 2.29 -9.87
CA PHE A 158 13.00 3.27 -10.87
C PHE A 158 12.03 2.70 -11.92
N PHE A 159 11.99 1.39 -12.11
CA PHE A 159 11.10 0.70 -13.05
C PHE A 159 9.83 0.15 -12.39
N LYS A 160 9.66 0.31 -11.06
CA LYS A 160 8.48 -0.15 -10.33
C LYS A 160 7.50 0.97 -10.09
N PHE A 161 6.21 0.64 -10.26
CA PHE A 161 5.09 1.54 -10.01
C PHE A 161 4.22 0.99 -8.87
N PRO A 162 4.01 1.74 -7.77
CA PRO A 162 3.21 1.27 -6.66
C PRO A 162 1.71 1.37 -6.97
N PHE A 163 0.95 0.47 -6.38
CA PHE A 163 -0.51 0.56 -6.33
C PHE A 163 -1.01 0.03 -4.99
N LEU A 164 -2.17 0.50 -4.55
CA LEU A 164 -2.76 0.01 -3.31
C LEU A 164 -3.28 -1.42 -3.49
N TRP A 165 -2.70 -2.35 -2.72
CA TRP A 165 -3.09 -3.75 -2.74
C TRP A 165 -4.42 -3.92 -2.00
N ASN A 166 -5.33 -4.72 -2.56
CA ASN A 166 -6.68 -5.00 -2.08
C ASN A 166 -7.61 -3.78 -2.00
N GLY A 167 -8.65 -3.79 -2.83
CA GLY A 167 -9.62 -2.71 -2.98
C GLY A 167 -10.42 -2.33 -1.73
N SER A 168 -10.39 -3.13 -0.67
CA SER A 168 -11.11 -2.91 0.58
C SER A 168 -10.18 -2.57 1.73
N VAL A 169 -9.51 -1.42 1.60
CA VAL A 169 -8.61 -0.89 2.65
C VAL A 169 -9.36 -0.72 3.97
N LYS A 170 -10.63 -0.31 3.92
CA LYS A 170 -11.46 -0.05 5.10
C LYS A 170 -11.60 -1.28 6.00
N ASP A 171 -11.69 -2.48 5.44
CA ASP A 171 -11.84 -3.73 6.20
C ASP A 171 -10.57 -4.12 6.98
N ARG A 172 -9.45 -3.46 6.70
CA ARG A 172 -8.17 -3.66 7.40
C ARG A 172 -7.86 -2.55 8.41
N ILE A 173 -8.82 -1.65 8.65
CA ILE A 173 -8.70 -0.56 9.63
C ILE A 173 -9.64 -0.83 10.78
N ILE A 174 -9.10 -0.96 11.98
CA ILE A 174 -9.83 -1.04 13.25
C ILE A 174 -9.69 0.29 13.96
N VAL A 175 -10.80 0.81 14.50
CA VAL A 175 -10.77 2.00 15.35
C VAL A 175 -11.09 1.59 16.78
N GLU A 176 -10.20 1.84 17.69
CA GLU A 176 -10.34 1.58 19.12
C GLU A 176 -10.49 2.90 19.89
N THR A 177 -11.40 2.91 20.84
CA THR A 177 -11.57 4.07 21.71
C THR A 177 -10.67 3.93 22.93
N VAL A 178 -9.86 4.95 23.19
CA VAL A 178 -8.95 5.01 24.34
C VAL A 178 -9.35 6.15 25.24
N GLU A 179 -9.13 5.96 26.54
CA GLU A 179 -9.27 7.03 27.53
C GLU A 179 -8.12 8.05 27.38
N SER A 180 -8.40 9.27 27.75
CA SER A 180 -7.46 10.41 27.65
C SER A 180 -6.33 10.30 28.68
#